data_1a518da1086ce393ffe56f3f45a3af18
#
_entry.id   1a518da1086ce393ffe56f3f45a3af18
#
_cell.length_a   1.000
_cell.length_b   1.000
_cell.length_c   1.000
_cell.angle_alpha   90.00
_cell.angle_beta   90.00
_cell.angle_gamma   90.00
#
_symmetry.space_group_name_H-M   'P 1'
#
loop_
_entity.id
_entity.type
_entity.pdbx_description
1 polymer ?
#
loop_
_entity_poly.entity_id
_entity_poly.type
_entity_poly.pdbx_seq_one_letter_code
_entity_poly.pdbx_strand_id
1 'polypeptide(L)'
;MEDLISKIVHAEASGQRLTLTEIQAFISLLLVAGGETTDKGIANMWTQLLLHPEQLDAVLEDHDLFDCAFSEMMRHSPPVLGQLRYSVNDVTFSGVTIPANQIVYIQLASANNDETIFKDPRVFNIGRDDLHLSKERKSGHHGTEGRYGHLGFGLGKHFCLGYEMARLEAVIGSSHLSNFMKNPRLAAGADTTFITKNATRSPLKVLIEYERP
;
A
#
# COMPACT_ATOMS: atom_id res chain seq x y z
N MET A 1 27.09 -0.86 17.40
CA MET A 1 25.92 -0.46 16.57
C MET A 1 24.72 -1.14 17.21
N GLU A 2 23.77 -0.39 17.74
CA GLU A 2 22.55 -0.98 18.31
C GLU A 2 21.61 -1.35 17.18
N ASP A 3 21.24 -2.62 17.09
CA ASP A 3 20.22 -3.09 16.15
C ASP A 3 18.80 -2.71 16.59
N LEU A 4 17.80 -2.92 15.72
CA LEU A 4 16.40 -2.54 15.99
C LEU A 4 15.84 -3.29 17.20
N ILE A 5 16.19 -4.58 17.39
CA ILE A 5 15.69 -5.38 18.51
C ILE A 5 16.24 -4.82 19.82
N SER A 6 17.53 -4.52 19.89
CA SER A 6 18.15 -3.85 21.04
C SER A 6 17.46 -2.53 21.38
N LYS A 7 17.14 -1.71 20.38
CA LYS A 7 16.40 -0.46 20.58
C LYS A 7 15.00 -0.68 21.14
N ILE A 8 14.27 -1.68 20.66
CA ILE A 8 12.93 -2.03 21.16
C ILE A 8 13.01 -2.51 22.62
N VAL A 9 13.99 -3.36 22.95
CA VAL A 9 14.18 -3.90 24.31
C VAL A 9 14.48 -2.77 25.32
N HIS A 10 15.24 -1.76 24.90
CA HIS A 10 15.63 -0.64 25.77
C HIS A 10 14.72 0.58 25.66
N ALA A 11 13.71 0.54 24.75
CA ALA A 11 12.78 1.66 24.57
C ALA A 11 11.97 1.92 25.84
N GLU A 12 11.87 3.18 26.20
CA GLU A 12 11.08 3.67 27.31
C GLU A 12 10.25 4.86 26.88
N ALA A 13 8.96 4.84 27.16
CA ALA A 13 8.05 5.94 26.89
C ALA A 13 7.23 6.25 28.14
N SER A 14 7.28 7.51 28.60
CA SER A 14 6.57 7.96 29.81
C SER A 14 6.86 7.10 31.06
N GLY A 15 8.11 6.65 31.24
CA GLY A 15 8.52 5.80 32.35
C GLY A 15 8.08 4.33 32.24
N GLN A 16 7.51 3.92 31.11
CA GLN A 16 7.08 2.54 30.87
C GLN A 16 7.94 1.87 29.82
N ARG A 17 8.28 0.61 30.07
CA ARG A 17 8.98 -0.28 29.14
C ARG A 17 8.07 -1.43 28.74
N LEU A 18 8.27 -1.92 27.54
CA LEU A 18 7.58 -3.11 27.07
C LEU A 18 8.01 -4.34 27.89
N THR A 19 7.05 -5.17 28.22
CA THR A 19 7.31 -6.50 28.78
C THR A 19 7.90 -7.43 27.70
N LEU A 20 8.53 -8.52 28.09
CA LEU A 20 9.06 -9.51 27.15
C LEU A 20 7.97 -10.02 26.19
N THR A 21 6.76 -10.27 26.67
CA THR A 21 5.62 -10.71 25.86
C THR A 21 5.22 -9.66 24.83
N GLU A 22 5.19 -8.40 25.22
CA GLU A 22 4.89 -7.29 24.28
C GLU A 22 5.98 -7.11 23.24
N ILE A 23 7.26 -7.23 23.63
CA ILE A 23 8.40 -7.20 22.71
C ILE A 23 8.30 -8.34 21.67
N GLN A 24 8.02 -9.57 22.12
CA GLN A 24 7.85 -10.71 21.23
C GLN A 24 6.66 -10.52 20.26
N ALA A 25 5.52 -10.05 20.76
CA ALA A 25 4.35 -9.75 19.94
C ALA A 25 4.65 -8.65 18.92
N PHE A 26 5.35 -7.60 19.32
CA PHE A 26 5.71 -6.49 18.45
C PHE A 26 6.67 -6.90 17.33
N ILE A 27 7.72 -7.68 17.67
CA ILE A 27 8.66 -8.21 16.66
C ILE A 27 7.93 -9.14 15.68
N SER A 28 7.08 -10.03 16.17
CA SER A 28 6.27 -10.92 15.34
C SER A 28 5.37 -10.12 14.38
N LEU A 29 4.75 -9.05 14.88
CA LEU A 29 3.93 -8.14 14.05
C LEU A 29 4.77 -7.46 12.97
N LEU A 30 5.94 -6.95 13.30
CA LEU A 30 6.84 -6.29 12.33
C LEU A 30 7.24 -7.24 11.19
N LEU A 31 7.60 -8.49 11.52
CA LEU A 31 8.00 -9.50 10.54
C LEU A 31 6.84 -9.84 9.59
N VAL A 32 5.64 -10.05 10.14
CA VAL A 32 4.44 -10.38 9.32
C VAL A 32 4.00 -9.18 8.49
N ALA A 33 3.95 -8.00 9.08
CA ALA A 33 3.45 -6.80 8.40
C ALA A 33 4.41 -6.31 7.30
N GLY A 34 5.73 -6.41 7.52
CA GLY A 34 6.74 -5.95 6.57
C GLY A 34 7.12 -6.98 5.49
N GLY A 35 7.00 -8.28 5.79
CA GLY A 35 7.54 -9.34 4.93
C GLY A 35 6.81 -9.57 3.61
N GLU A 36 5.51 -9.31 3.54
CA GLU A 36 4.70 -9.62 2.34
C GLU A 36 4.08 -8.38 1.67
N THR A 37 3.75 -7.35 2.43
CA THR A 37 2.89 -6.28 1.91
C THR A 37 3.61 -5.39 0.91
N THR A 38 4.88 -5.08 1.13
CA THR A 38 5.70 -4.26 0.23
C THR A 38 6.02 -5.01 -1.06
N ASP A 39 6.42 -6.29 -0.96
CA ASP A 39 6.63 -7.16 -2.12
C ASP A 39 5.39 -7.20 -3.03
N LYS A 40 4.22 -7.45 -2.44
CA LYS A 40 2.94 -7.45 -3.17
C LYS A 40 2.59 -6.07 -3.74
N GLY A 41 2.90 -5.00 -3.04
CA GLY A 41 2.72 -3.63 -3.53
C GLY A 41 3.57 -3.36 -4.76
N ILE A 42 4.85 -3.74 -4.74
CA ILE A 42 5.75 -3.61 -5.90
C ILE A 42 5.24 -4.47 -7.07
N ALA A 43 4.85 -5.72 -6.81
CA ALA A 43 4.30 -6.60 -7.84
C ALA A 43 3.01 -6.02 -8.46
N ASN A 44 2.12 -5.44 -7.63
CA ASN A 44 0.90 -4.80 -8.11
C ASN A 44 1.22 -3.57 -8.97
N MET A 45 2.15 -2.72 -8.55
CA MET A 45 2.56 -1.54 -9.29
C MET A 45 3.15 -1.91 -10.66
N TRP A 46 4.11 -2.83 -10.69
CA TRP A 46 4.70 -3.28 -11.96
C TRP A 46 3.67 -3.95 -12.87
N THR A 47 2.76 -4.75 -12.31
CA THR A 47 1.68 -5.35 -13.12
C THR A 47 0.80 -4.29 -13.75
N GLN A 48 0.41 -3.26 -13.01
CA GLN A 48 -0.40 -2.17 -13.56
C GLN A 48 0.35 -1.37 -14.62
N LEU A 49 1.61 -1.03 -14.39
CA LEU A 49 2.44 -0.34 -15.38
C LEU A 49 2.61 -1.17 -16.66
N LEU A 50 2.88 -2.47 -16.55
CA LEU A 50 3.01 -3.37 -17.69
C LEU A 50 1.71 -3.58 -18.48
N LEU A 51 0.55 -3.41 -17.83
CA LEU A 51 -0.76 -3.43 -18.47
C LEU A 51 -1.12 -2.08 -19.14
N HIS A 52 -0.38 -1.01 -18.83
CA HIS A 52 -0.57 0.36 -19.36
C HIS A 52 0.74 0.88 -19.93
N PRO A 53 1.15 0.42 -21.13
CA PRO A 53 2.46 0.72 -21.70
C PRO A 53 2.80 2.21 -21.78
N GLU A 54 1.81 3.07 -22.07
CA GLU A 54 1.98 4.52 -22.14
C GLU A 54 2.37 5.14 -20.78
N GLN A 55 1.90 4.56 -19.69
CA GLN A 55 2.26 4.99 -18.34
C GLN A 55 3.58 4.38 -17.88
N LEU A 56 3.88 3.17 -18.36
CA LEU A 56 5.19 2.57 -18.16
C LEU A 56 6.28 3.40 -18.84
N ASP A 57 6.09 3.77 -20.10
CA ASP A 57 7.04 4.62 -20.84
C ASP A 57 7.28 5.93 -20.10
N ALA A 58 6.21 6.58 -19.60
CA ALA A 58 6.34 7.82 -18.83
C ALA A 58 7.21 7.66 -17.56
N VAL A 59 7.04 6.59 -16.77
CA VAL A 59 7.88 6.37 -15.57
C VAL A 59 9.31 5.93 -15.91
N LEU A 60 9.55 5.38 -17.09
CA LEU A 60 10.90 5.05 -17.57
C LEU A 60 11.65 6.28 -18.09
N GLU A 61 10.93 7.27 -18.62
CA GLU A 61 11.48 8.57 -19.02
C GLU A 61 11.72 9.50 -17.84
N ASP A 62 10.81 9.50 -16.85
CA ASP A 62 10.90 10.29 -15.63
C ASP A 62 10.67 9.42 -14.38
N HIS A 63 11.76 9.02 -13.74
CA HIS A 63 11.72 8.15 -12.56
C HIS A 63 11.03 8.78 -11.33
N ASP A 64 10.84 10.09 -11.28
CA ASP A 64 10.08 10.74 -10.21
C ASP A 64 8.59 10.33 -10.26
N LEU A 65 8.10 9.91 -11.41
CA LEU A 65 6.75 9.39 -11.59
C LEU A 65 6.51 8.01 -10.93
N PHE A 66 7.55 7.30 -10.48
CA PHE A 66 7.34 6.09 -9.67
C PHE A 66 6.61 6.38 -8.36
N ASP A 67 6.74 7.58 -7.78
CA ASP A 67 5.94 7.95 -6.59
C ASP A 67 4.45 8.15 -6.95
N CYS A 68 4.16 8.66 -8.14
CA CYS A 68 2.80 8.74 -8.67
C CYS A 68 2.22 7.33 -8.91
N ALA A 69 3.00 6.46 -9.55
CA ALA A 69 2.61 5.08 -9.82
C ALA A 69 2.36 4.29 -8.53
N PHE A 70 3.21 4.48 -7.52
CA PHE A 70 3.03 3.85 -6.21
C PHE A 70 1.77 4.36 -5.51
N SER A 71 1.53 5.66 -5.52
CA SER A 71 0.35 6.28 -4.91
C SER A 71 -0.94 5.79 -5.58
N GLU A 72 -0.96 5.75 -6.91
CA GLU A 72 -2.11 5.25 -7.68
C GLU A 72 -2.31 3.75 -7.50
N MET A 73 -1.24 2.95 -7.45
CA MET A 73 -1.34 1.53 -7.13
C MET A 73 -1.95 1.32 -5.74
N MET A 74 -1.53 2.08 -4.74
CA MET A 74 -2.08 2.00 -3.38
C MET A 74 -3.56 2.41 -3.31
N ARG A 75 -4.04 3.25 -4.22
CA ARG A 75 -5.46 3.56 -4.40
C ARG A 75 -6.18 2.46 -5.17
N HIS A 76 -5.73 2.17 -6.39
CA HIS A 76 -6.44 1.34 -7.38
C HIS A 76 -6.42 -0.15 -7.01
N SER A 77 -5.25 -0.67 -6.68
CA SER A 77 -5.01 -2.10 -6.41
C SER A 77 -4.10 -2.33 -5.20
N PRO A 78 -4.50 -1.86 -4.00
CA PRO A 78 -3.68 -2.02 -2.81
C PRO A 78 -3.45 -3.49 -2.48
N PRO A 79 -2.28 -3.84 -1.93
CA PRO A 79 -2.02 -5.22 -1.50
C PRO A 79 -2.92 -5.66 -0.34
N VAL A 80 -3.33 -4.73 0.55
CA VAL A 80 -4.25 -5.00 1.66
C VAL A 80 -5.63 -4.46 1.32
N LEU A 81 -6.62 -5.36 1.20
CA LEU A 81 -7.97 -5.00 0.77
C LEU A 81 -8.82 -4.38 1.87
N GLY A 82 -8.56 -4.72 3.12
CA GLY A 82 -9.34 -4.23 4.24
C GLY A 82 -8.79 -4.66 5.59
N GLN A 83 -9.46 -4.22 6.64
CA GLN A 83 -9.04 -4.42 8.02
C GLN A 83 -10.21 -4.88 8.88
N LEU A 84 -9.95 -5.85 9.76
CA LEU A 84 -10.91 -6.27 10.77
C LEU A 84 -10.90 -5.32 11.95
N ARG A 85 -12.09 -5.05 12.47
CA ARG A 85 -12.32 -4.33 13.72
C ARG A 85 -13.33 -5.09 14.57
N TYR A 86 -13.34 -4.79 15.83
CA TYR A 86 -14.31 -5.32 16.77
C TYR A 86 -15.10 -4.15 17.36
N SER A 87 -16.44 -4.20 17.28
CA SER A 87 -17.30 -3.17 17.83
C SER A 87 -17.41 -3.33 19.35
N VAL A 88 -16.94 -2.34 20.10
CA VAL A 88 -17.02 -2.36 21.57
C VAL A 88 -18.41 -1.94 22.04
N ASN A 89 -19.05 -1.04 21.30
CA ASN A 89 -20.40 -0.52 21.55
C ASN A 89 -21.24 -0.61 20.27
N ASP A 90 -22.54 -0.43 20.39
CA ASP A 90 -23.41 -0.22 19.24
C ASP A 90 -22.95 1.03 18.47
N VAL A 91 -22.84 0.91 17.14
CA VAL A 91 -22.42 2.00 16.26
C VAL A 91 -23.40 2.10 15.10
N THR A 92 -23.92 3.30 14.85
CA THR A 92 -24.85 3.52 13.75
C THR A 92 -24.20 4.29 12.60
N PHE A 93 -24.22 3.71 11.40
CA PHE A 93 -23.79 4.34 10.17
C PHE A 93 -24.91 4.36 9.15
N SER A 94 -25.23 5.52 8.58
CA SER A 94 -26.25 5.68 7.53
C SER A 94 -27.58 4.98 7.87
N GLY A 95 -28.02 5.06 9.14
CA GLY A 95 -29.25 4.47 9.62
C GLY A 95 -29.19 2.96 9.92
N VAL A 96 -28.04 2.30 9.71
CA VAL A 96 -27.83 0.90 10.07
C VAL A 96 -27.02 0.80 11.35
N THR A 97 -27.56 0.10 12.35
CA THR A 97 -26.87 -0.14 13.62
C THR A 97 -26.08 -1.44 13.58
N ILE A 98 -24.79 -1.34 13.82
CA ILE A 98 -23.90 -2.49 14.07
C ILE A 98 -23.88 -2.70 15.58
N PRO A 99 -24.38 -3.84 16.09
CA PRO A 99 -24.38 -4.11 17.52
C PRO A 99 -22.97 -4.20 18.09
N ALA A 100 -22.85 -4.00 19.41
CA ALA A 100 -21.63 -4.32 20.14
C ALA A 100 -21.23 -5.79 19.95
N ASN A 101 -19.95 -6.08 20.14
CA ASN A 101 -19.38 -7.42 20.06
C ASN A 101 -19.47 -8.09 18.67
N GLN A 102 -19.47 -7.29 17.59
CA GLN A 102 -19.43 -7.80 16.23
C GLN A 102 -18.05 -7.59 15.60
N ILE A 103 -17.66 -8.55 14.75
CA ILE A 103 -16.51 -8.38 13.85
C ILE A 103 -16.98 -7.56 12.64
N VAL A 104 -16.28 -6.46 12.38
CA VAL A 104 -16.55 -5.56 11.25
C VAL A 104 -15.35 -5.58 10.31
N TYR A 105 -15.56 -5.89 9.05
CA TYR A 105 -14.53 -5.82 8.03
C TYR A 105 -14.63 -4.49 7.27
N ILE A 106 -13.66 -3.61 7.47
CA ILE A 106 -13.58 -2.31 6.80
C ILE A 106 -12.90 -2.51 5.45
N GLN A 107 -13.64 -2.30 4.36
CA GLN A 107 -13.23 -2.49 2.97
C GLN A 107 -12.44 -1.25 2.47
N LEU A 108 -11.13 -1.20 2.70
CA LEU A 108 -10.28 -0.08 2.29
C LEU A 108 -10.19 0.04 0.76
N ALA A 109 -10.09 -1.08 0.06
CA ALA A 109 -10.04 -1.10 -1.40
C ALA A 109 -11.35 -0.60 -2.03
N SER A 110 -12.51 -0.86 -1.41
CA SER A 110 -13.78 -0.32 -1.88
C SER A 110 -13.84 1.19 -1.72
N ALA A 111 -13.44 1.70 -0.54
CA ALA A 111 -13.40 3.13 -0.28
C ALA A 111 -12.42 3.87 -1.21
N ASN A 112 -11.31 3.25 -1.59
CA ASN A 112 -10.37 3.78 -2.57
C ASN A 112 -10.92 3.83 -4.00
N ASN A 113 -12.02 3.13 -4.26
CA ASN A 113 -12.72 3.09 -5.55
C ASN A 113 -14.09 3.76 -5.50
N ASP A 114 -14.33 4.62 -4.52
CA ASP A 114 -15.56 5.38 -4.37
C ASP A 114 -15.64 6.50 -5.45
N GLU A 115 -16.64 6.41 -6.31
CA GLU A 115 -16.89 7.37 -7.42
C GLU A 115 -17.34 8.74 -6.93
N THR A 116 -17.76 8.85 -5.68
CA THR A 116 -18.07 10.15 -5.05
C THR A 116 -16.82 10.91 -4.62
N ILE A 117 -15.70 10.22 -4.54
CA ILE A 117 -14.40 10.76 -4.09
C ILE A 117 -13.42 10.85 -5.25
N PHE A 118 -13.30 9.81 -6.07
CA PHE A 118 -12.33 9.71 -7.15
C PHE A 118 -13.02 9.67 -8.51
N LYS A 119 -12.56 10.46 -9.44
CA LYS A 119 -13.05 10.42 -10.82
C LYS A 119 -12.54 9.15 -11.50
N ASP A 120 -13.42 8.45 -12.22
CA ASP A 120 -13.08 7.20 -12.92
C ASP A 120 -12.25 6.23 -12.05
N PRO A 121 -12.75 5.83 -10.86
CA PRO A 121 -11.94 5.18 -9.84
C PRO A 121 -11.39 3.81 -10.24
N ARG A 122 -11.97 3.18 -11.26
CA ARG A 122 -11.55 1.86 -11.78
C ARG A 122 -10.46 1.95 -12.84
N VAL A 123 -10.13 3.16 -13.29
CA VAL A 123 -9.05 3.41 -14.25
C VAL A 123 -7.76 3.63 -13.48
N PHE A 124 -6.71 2.88 -13.82
CA PHE A 124 -5.36 3.13 -13.32
C PHE A 124 -4.77 4.33 -14.07
N ASN A 125 -4.43 5.39 -13.36
CA ASN A 125 -3.91 6.62 -13.94
C ASN A 125 -2.89 7.29 -13.01
N ILE A 126 -1.61 7.22 -13.35
CA ILE A 126 -0.52 7.84 -12.57
C ILE A 126 -0.54 9.36 -12.61
N GLY A 127 -1.24 9.96 -13.59
CA GLY A 127 -1.40 11.40 -13.75
C GLY A 127 -2.64 11.98 -13.06
N ARG A 128 -3.22 11.28 -12.05
CA ARG A 128 -4.39 11.79 -11.32
C ARG A 128 -4.09 13.09 -10.60
N ASP A 129 -5.05 14.02 -10.69
CA ASP A 129 -5.01 15.30 -9.98
C ASP A 129 -5.85 15.30 -8.68
N ASP A 130 -6.72 14.29 -8.51
CA ASP A 130 -7.60 14.12 -7.34
C ASP A 130 -6.99 13.26 -6.21
N LEU A 131 -5.73 12.81 -6.34
CA LEU A 131 -5.04 11.95 -5.38
C LEU A 131 -3.80 12.64 -4.80
N HIS A 132 -3.65 12.59 -3.46
CA HIS A 132 -2.39 12.94 -2.81
C HIS A 132 -1.34 11.86 -3.05
N LEU A 133 -0.13 12.28 -3.42
CA LEU A 133 1.01 11.38 -3.53
C LEU A 133 1.38 10.79 -2.16
N SER A 134 1.91 9.58 -2.15
CA SER A 134 2.28 8.91 -0.90
C SER A 134 3.32 9.68 -0.11
N LYS A 135 4.26 10.39 -0.78
CA LYS A 135 5.24 11.28 -0.12
C LYS A 135 4.62 12.49 0.60
N GLU A 136 3.41 12.89 0.23
CA GLU A 136 2.69 14.02 0.84
C GLU A 136 1.88 13.59 2.06
N ARG A 137 1.70 12.29 2.28
CA ARG A 137 0.83 11.76 3.33
C ARG A 137 1.46 11.91 4.70
N LYS A 138 0.59 12.27 5.64
CA LYS A 138 0.88 12.23 7.08
C LYS A 138 -0.26 11.49 7.77
N SER A 139 0.03 10.87 8.90
CA SER A 139 -1.01 10.22 9.72
C SER A 139 -2.18 11.16 9.96
N GLY A 140 -3.40 10.70 9.68
CA GLY A 140 -4.63 11.49 9.85
C GLY A 140 -4.90 12.51 8.75
N HIS A 141 -4.12 12.57 7.69
CA HIS A 141 -4.35 13.49 6.60
C HIS A 141 -5.57 13.05 5.75
N HIS A 142 -6.58 13.87 5.74
CA HIS A 142 -7.74 13.75 4.84
C HIS A 142 -7.54 14.72 3.69
N GLY A 143 -7.92 14.55 2.54
CA GLY A 143 -7.70 15.41 1.37
C GLY A 143 -7.81 16.91 1.63
N THR A 144 -7.10 17.68 0.85
CA THR A 144 -7.15 19.14 0.80
C THR A 144 -7.22 19.59 -0.65
N GLU A 145 -7.88 20.71 -0.92
CA GLU A 145 -7.92 21.32 -2.26
C GLU A 145 -8.39 20.39 -3.37
N GLY A 146 -9.41 19.55 -3.08
CA GLY A 146 -9.97 18.62 -4.07
C GLY A 146 -9.15 17.33 -4.29
N ARG A 147 -8.06 17.17 -3.54
CA ARG A 147 -7.24 15.94 -3.56
C ARG A 147 -7.50 15.11 -2.31
N TYR A 148 -7.54 13.79 -2.47
CA TYR A 148 -7.86 12.85 -1.41
C TYR A 148 -6.74 11.85 -1.19
N GLY A 149 -6.49 11.48 0.06
CA GLY A 149 -5.56 10.41 0.40
C GLY A 149 -6.21 9.05 0.18
N HIS A 150 -5.52 8.12 -0.50
CA HIS A 150 -5.95 6.72 -0.49
C HIS A 150 -5.87 6.11 0.91
N LEU A 151 -6.67 5.08 1.19
CA LEU A 151 -6.71 4.38 2.47
C LEU A 151 -5.84 3.12 2.51
N GLY A 152 -4.98 2.90 1.52
CA GLY A 152 -4.13 1.70 1.44
C GLY A 152 -3.20 1.49 2.63
N PHE A 153 -2.84 2.56 3.34
CA PHE A 153 -2.07 2.52 4.59
C PHE A 153 -2.93 2.69 5.85
N GLY A 154 -4.25 2.65 5.72
CA GLY A 154 -5.17 2.96 6.81
C GLY A 154 -5.23 4.44 7.15
N LEU A 155 -5.77 4.76 8.32
CA LEU A 155 -5.99 6.11 8.80
C LEU A 155 -5.99 6.18 10.34
N GLY A 156 -5.71 7.37 10.89
CA GLY A 156 -5.76 7.65 12.33
C GLY A 156 -4.61 6.97 13.10
N LYS A 157 -4.87 6.62 14.37
CA LYS A 157 -3.85 6.07 15.26
C LYS A 157 -3.24 4.73 14.84
N HIS A 158 -3.91 4.02 13.92
CA HIS A 158 -3.45 2.77 13.32
C HIS A 158 -2.93 2.96 11.89
N PHE A 159 -2.62 4.19 11.47
CA PHE A 159 -1.93 4.45 10.22
C PHE A 159 -0.63 3.63 10.16
N CYS A 160 -0.31 3.09 9.00
CA CYS A 160 0.81 2.17 8.83
C CYS A 160 2.13 2.78 9.32
N LEU A 161 2.79 2.11 10.25
CA LEU A 161 4.09 2.53 10.76
C LEU A 161 5.18 2.49 9.68
N GLY A 162 5.10 1.49 8.78
CA GLY A 162 6.08 1.25 7.72
C GLY A 162 5.80 1.98 6.41
N TYR A 163 4.82 2.90 6.35
CA TYR A 163 4.38 3.49 5.08
C TYR A 163 5.50 4.15 4.29
N GLU A 164 6.38 4.88 4.97
CA GLU A 164 7.49 5.59 4.30
C GLU A 164 8.55 4.61 3.80
N MET A 165 8.86 3.57 4.59
CA MET A 165 9.79 2.52 4.18
C MET A 165 9.26 1.78 2.95
N ALA A 166 8.00 1.34 2.97
CA ALA A 166 7.36 0.67 1.84
C ALA A 166 7.36 1.54 0.57
N ARG A 167 7.09 2.85 0.72
CA ARG A 167 7.18 3.80 -0.39
C ARG A 167 8.59 3.89 -0.94
N LEU A 168 9.58 4.09 -0.08
CA LEU A 168 10.98 4.22 -0.51
C LEU A 168 11.49 2.93 -1.16
N GLU A 169 11.18 1.78 -0.60
CA GLU A 169 11.53 0.48 -1.21
C GLU A 169 10.91 0.32 -2.59
N ALA A 170 9.62 0.64 -2.75
CA ALA A 170 8.94 0.54 -4.03
C ALA A 170 9.46 1.54 -5.06
N VAL A 171 9.60 2.80 -4.71
CA VAL A 171 10.00 3.88 -5.63
C VAL A 171 11.45 3.75 -6.02
N ILE A 172 12.36 3.69 -5.04
CA ILE A 172 13.81 3.60 -5.28
C ILE A 172 14.15 2.25 -5.92
N GLY A 173 13.60 1.16 -5.39
CA GLY A 173 13.84 -0.18 -5.92
C GLY A 173 13.38 -0.32 -7.37
N SER A 174 12.20 0.22 -7.72
CA SER A 174 11.69 0.19 -9.10
C SER A 174 12.51 1.09 -10.04
N SER A 175 12.89 2.29 -9.58
CA SER A 175 13.77 3.17 -10.33
C SER A 175 15.12 2.52 -10.61
N HIS A 176 15.71 1.84 -9.63
CA HIS A 176 16.96 1.10 -9.86
C HIS A 176 16.77 -0.11 -10.79
N LEU A 177 15.70 -0.88 -10.59
CA LEU A 177 15.40 -2.06 -11.41
C LEU A 177 15.21 -1.68 -12.88
N SER A 178 14.53 -0.57 -13.16
CA SER A 178 14.27 -0.10 -14.53
C SER A 178 15.56 0.20 -15.31
N ASN A 179 16.66 0.60 -14.65
CA ASN A 179 17.95 0.82 -15.32
C ASN A 179 18.59 -0.46 -15.89
N PHE A 180 18.13 -1.64 -15.46
CA PHE A 180 18.60 -2.94 -15.97
C PHE A 180 17.70 -3.54 -17.05
N MET A 181 16.59 -2.86 -17.38
CA MET A 181 15.58 -3.35 -18.31
C MET A 181 15.32 -2.31 -19.40
N LYS A 182 15.71 -2.63 -20.61
CA LYS A 182 15.35 -1.84 -21.79
C LYS A 182 14.10 -2.44 -22.42
N ASN A 183 13.13 -1.61 -22.78
CA ASN A 183 11.85 -2.02 -23.38
C ASN A 183 11.12 -3.12 -22.57
N PRO A 184 10.91 -2.95 -21.24
CA PRO A 184 10.22 -3.94 -20.44
C PRO A 184 8.76 -4.08 -20.87
N ARG A 185 8.28 -5.32 -20.98
CA ARG A 185 6.91 -5.65 -21.34
C ARG A 185 6.46 -6.93 -20.66
N LEU A 186 5.18 -7.17 -20.58
CA LEU A 186 4.66 -8.46 -20.13
C LEU A 186 5.14 -9.57 -21.05
N ALA A 187 5.64 -10.67 -20.46
CA ALA A 187 5.99 -11.87 -21.21
C ALA A 187 4.74 -12.46 -21.88
N ALA A 188 4.94 -13.05 -23.05
CA ALA A 188 3.85 -13.68 -23.79
C ALA A 188 3.18 -14.77 -22.93
N GLY A 189 1.86 -14.69 -22.77
CA GLY A 189 1.08 -15.63 -21.95
C GLY A 189 1.23 -15.45 -20.44
N ALA A 190 1.79 -14.33 -19.97
CA ALA A 190 1.84 -14.03 -18.54
C ALA A 190 0.44 -13.94 -17.94
N ASP A 191 0.24 -14.63 -16.81
CA ASP A 191 -0.99 -14.51 -16.01
C ASP A 191 -0.88 -13.32 -15.07
N THR A 192 -1.69 -12.30 -15.33
CA THR A 192 -1.79 -11.08 -14.52
C THR A 192 -2.95 -11.12 -13.54
N THR A 193 -3.56 -12.28 -13.31
CA THR A 193 -4.68 -12.42 -12.39
C THR A 193 -4.26 -12.12 -10.96
N PHE A 194 -4.96 -11.18 -10.34
CA PHE A 194 -4.77 -10.85 -8.93
C PHE A 194 -5.46 -11.88 -8.04
N ILE A 195 -4.70 -12.58 -7.25
CA ILE A 195 -5.18 -13.60 -6.32
C ILE A 195 -5.23 -13.03 -4.90
N THR A 196 -6.36 -13.23 -4.23
CA THR A 196 -6.51 -12.86 -2.81
C THR A 196 -6.10 -14.04 -1.94
N LYS A 197 -5.12 -13.84 -1.07
CA LYS A 197 -4.65 -14.81 -0.10
C LYS A 197 -4.38 -14.12 1.23
N ASN A 198 -4.94 -14.63 2.32
CA ASN A 198 -4.73 -14.09 3.68
C ASN A 198 -4.97 -12.57 3.78
N ALA A 199 -6.07 -12.05 3.21
CA ALA A 199 -6.42 -10.63 3.16
C ALA A 199 -5.47 -9.73 2.34
N THR A 200 -4.47 -10.30 1.68
CA THR A 200 -3.63 -9.59 0.71
C THR A 200 -3.96 -10.03 -0.72
N ARG A 201 -3.72 -9.13 -1.69
CA ARG A 201 -4.03 -9.35 -3.09
C ARG A 201 -2.87 -8.94 -3.97
N SER A 202 -2.41 -9.87 -4.83
CA SER A 202 -1.37 -9.61 -5.83
C SER A 202 -1.40 -10.68 -6.92
N PRO A 203 -0.76 -10.49 -8.07
CA PRO A 203 -0.46 -11.60 -8.97
C PRO A 203 0.50 -12.59 -8.28
N LEU A 204 0.47 -13.86 -8.70
CA LEU A 204 1.43 -14.86 -8.21
C LEU A 204 2.85 -14.60 -8.71
N LYS A 205 2.97 -14.05 -9.91
CA LYS A 205 4.23 -13.75 -10.58
C LYS A 205 4.04 -12.53 -11.47
N VAL A 206 5.07 -11.74 -11.63
CA VAL A 206 5.19 -10.71 -12.67
C VAL A 206 6.28 -11.16 -13.62
N LEU A 207 5.88 -11.66 -14.79
CA LEU A 207 6.82 -12.14 -15.82
C LEU A 207 7.08 -11.02 -16.80
N ILE A 208 8.32 -10.53 -16.82
CA ILE A 208 8.75 -9.40 -17.63
C ILE A 208 9.76 -9.88 -18.67
N GLU A 209 9.49 -9.59 -19.94
CA GLU A 209 10.48 -9.64 -20.99
C GLU A 209 11.13 -8.28 -21.15
N TYR A 210 12.43 -8.24 -21.31
CA TYR A 210 13.18 -7.00 -21.52
C TYR A 210 14.46 -7.26 -22.31
N GLU A 211 14.99 -6.21 -22.91
CA GLU A 211 16.31 -6.21 -23.52
C GLU A 211 17.34 -5.77 -22.48
N ARG A 212 18.53 -6.33 -22.56
CA ARG A 212 19.64 -5.85 -21.71
C ARG A 212 20.12 -4.49 -22.23
N PRO A 213 20.48 -3.55 -21.35
CA PRO A 213 21.06 -2.26 -21.74
C PRO A 213 22.33 -2.40 -22.55
#